data_2eec81bdbe133176642b215fb7ec7f91
#
_entry.id   2eec81bdbe133176642b215fb7ec7f91
#
_cell.length_a   1.000
_cell.length_b   1.000
_cell.length_c   1.000
_cell.angle_alpha   90.00
_cell.angle_beta   90.00
_cell.angle_gamma   90.00
#
_symmetry.space_group_name_H-M   'P 1'
#
loop_
_entity.id
_entity.type
_entity.pdbx_description
1 polymer ?
#
loop_
_entity_poly.entity_id
_entity_poly.type
_entity_poly.pdbx_seq_one_letter_code
_entity_poly.pdbx_strand_id
1 'polypeptide(L)'
;MEQYNILIVEDDKEIRDGIEIFLKSQNYNVYKAADGIEGLEIIESKEIHLAIVDIMMPRMDGVTMTLKLREHHDFPVIMLSAKSEETDKVIGLNIGADDYVTKPTEEHFFQSHS
;
A
#
# COMPACT_ATOMS: atom_id res chain seq x y z
N MET A 1 -13.69 18.30 9.72
CA MET A 1 -12.66 17.34 10.11
C MET A 1 -11.70 17.12 8.96
N GLU A 2 -10.43 17.10 9.27
CA GLU A 2 -9.42 16.81 8.26
C GLU A 2 -9.48 15.35 7.88
N GLN A 3 -9.44 15.09 6.58
CA GLN A 3 -9.35 13.73 6.07
C GLN A 3 -7.88 13.37 5.88
N TYR A 4 -7.52 12.15 6.22
CA TYR A 4 -6.19 11.65 5.95
C TYR A 4 -6.10 11.13 4.52
N ASN A 5 -4.96 11.37 3.90
CA ASN A 5 -4.70 10.95 2.53
C ASN A 5 -3.94 9.63 2.56
N ILE A 6 -4.52 8.63 1.94
CA ILE A 6 -3.92 7.28 1.87
C ILE A 6 -3.58 6.98 0.42
N LEU A 7 -2.34 6.55 0.19
CA LEU A 7 -1.89 6.11 -1.12
C LEU A 7 -1.94 4.59 -1.18
N ILE A 8 -2.55 4.06 -2.23
CA ILE A 8 -2.55 2.62 -2.49
C ILE A 8 -1.70 2.38 -3.73
N VAL A 9 -0.65 1.57 -3.59
CA VAL A 9 0.22 1.20 -4.72
C VAL A 9 0.08 -0.29 -4.93
N GLU A 10 -0.68 -0.68 -5.95
CA GLU A 10 -1.03 -2.06 -6.25
C GLU A 10 -1.31 -2.19 -7.73
N ASP A 11 -0.65 -3.15 -8.40
CA ASP A 11 -0.84 -3.35 -9.83
C ASP A 11 -2.14 -4.07 -10.18
N ASP A 12 -2.69 -4.87 -9.28
CA ASP A 12 -3.95 -5.57 -9.51
C ASP A 12 -5.12 -4.61 -9.28
N LYS A 13 -5.84 -4.32 -10.34
CA LYS A 13 -6.94 -3.36 -10.30
C LYS A 13 -8.05 -3.77 -9.33
N GLU A 14 -8.39 -5.05 -9.27
CA GLU A 14 -9.46 -5.52 -8.39
C GLU A 14 -9.10 -5.35 -6.92
N ILE A 15 -7.87 -5.68 -6.55
CA ILE A 15 -7.39 -5.52 -5.19
C ILE A 15 -7.31 -4.03 -4.84
N ARG A 16 -6.75 -3.22 -5.75
CA ARG A 16 -6.63 -1.78 -5.57
C ARG A 16 -7.99 -1.12 -5.36
N ASP A 17 -8.95 -1.44 -6.22
CA ASP A 17 -10.29 -0.87 -6.14
C ASP A 17 -11.04 -1.34 -4.89
N GLY A 18 -10.85 -2.59 -4.48
CA GLY A 18 -11.46 -3.11 -3.26
C GLY A 18 -10.96 -2.39 -2.01
N ILE A 19 -9.66 -2.14 -1.94
CA ILE A 19 -9.07 -1.41 -0.82
C ILE A 19 -9.59 0.04 -0.83
N GLU A 20 -9.67 0.66 -2.00
CA GLU A 20 -10.19 2.02 -2.14
C GLU A 20 -11.62 2.13 -1.60
N ILE A 21 -12.48 1.20 -1.98
CA ILE A 21 -13.88 1.21 -1.54
C ILE A 21 -13.95 1.14 -0.01
N PHE A 22 -13.17 0.24 0.58
CA PHE A 22 -13.14 0.09 2.03
C PHE A 22 -12.66 1.38 2.71
N LEU A 23 -11.56 1.95 2.25
CA LEU A 23 -11.00 3.15 2.86
C LEU A 23 -11.92 4.36 2.72
N LYS A 24 -12.57 4.51 1.57
CA LYS A 24 -13.53 5.59 1.38
C LYS A 24 -14.74 5.44 2.31
N SER A 25 -15.13 4.21 2.62
CA SER A 25 -16.21 3.98 3.58
C SER A 25 -15.82 4.42 4.99
N GLN A 26 -14.53 4.57 5.28
CA GLN A 26 -14.02 5.05 6.56
C GLN A 26 -13.65 6.54 6.53
N ASN A 27 -14.07 7.24 5.47
CA ASN A 27 -13.89 8.68 5.30
C ASN A 27 -12.44 9.11 5.04
N TYR A 28 -11.63 8.25 4.43
CA TYR A 28 -10.29 8.62 3.99
C TYR A 28 -10.30 9.10 2.55
N ASN A 29 -9.39 10.01 2.23
CA ASN A 29 -9.08 10.36 0.84
C ASN A 29 -8.13 9.30 0.30
N VAL A 30 -8.36 8.83 -0.91
CA VAL A 30 -7.57 7.74 -1.49
C VAL A 30 -6.95 8.18 -2.80
N TYR A 31 -5.65 7.98 -2.93
CA TYR A 31 -4.90 8.12 -4.17
C TYR A 31 -4.44 6.73 -4.58
N LYS A 32 -4.44 6.45 -5.87
CA LYS A 32 -4.11 5.12 -6.39
C LYS A 32 -2.96 5.19 -7.38
N ALA A 33 -2.08 4.20 -7.31
CA ALA A 33 -0.99 4.04 -8.25
C ALA A 33 -0.89 2.57 -8.65
N ALA A 34 -0.55 2.32 -9.90
CA ALA A 34 -0.44 0.96 -10.42
C ALA A 34 0.97 0.39 -10.26
N ASP A 35 1.95 1.21 -9.92
CA ASP A 35 3.33 0.77 -9.68
C ASP A 35 4.06 1.79 -8.80
N GLY A 36 5.30 1.44 -8.45
CA GLY A 36 6.08 2.27 -7.55
C GLY A 36 6.49 3.62 -8.14
N ILE A 37 6.69 3.70 -9.44
CA ILE A 37 7.06 4.96 -10.08
C ILE A 37 5.91 5.96 -9.98
N GLU A 38 4.72 5.51 -10.33
CA GLU A 38 3.51 6.32 -10.23
C GLU A 38 3.23 6.71 -8.77
N GLY A 39 3.46 5.78 -7.84
CA GLY A 39 3.31 6.05 -6.42
C GLY A 39 4.23 7.14 -5.92
N LEU A 40 5.50 7.11 -6.33
CA LEU A 40 6.46 8.14 -5.94
C LEU A 40 6.09 9.51 -6.50
N GLU A 41 5.55 9.55 -7.73
CA GLU A 41 5.08 10.82 -8.31
C GLU A 41 3.94 11.41 -7.49
N ILE A 42 3.03 10.58 -7.02
CA ILE A 42 1.92 11.05 -6.18
C ILE A 42 2.45 11.58 -4.85
N ILE A 43 3.40 10.89 -4.23
CA ILE A 43 4.00 11.33 -2.97
C ILE A 43 4.65 12.70 -3.12
N GLU A 44 5.29 12.97 -4.26
CA GLU A 44 5.93 14.26 -4.51
C GLU A 44 4.91 15.39 -4.72
N SER A 45 3.72 15.09 -5.22
CA SER A 45 2.73 16.10 -5.57
C SER A 45 1.59 16.25 -4.57
N LYS A 46 1.41 15.28 -3.66
CA LYS A 46 0.31 15.28 -2.70
C LYS A 46 0.84 14.98 -1.30
N GLU A 47 0.17 15.52 -0.29
CA GLU A 47 0.50 15.18 1.09
C GLU A 47 -0.08 13.82 1.41
N ILE A 48 0.77 12.83 1.65
CA ILE A 48 0.35 11.47 1.98
C ILE A 48 0.60 11.21 3.47
N HIS A 49 -0.39 10.64 4.14
CA HIS A 49 -0.32 10.34 5.57
C HIS A 49 -0.05 8.87 5.86
N LEU A 50 -0.35 8.00 4.89
CA LEU A 50 -0.11 6.56 5.01
C LEU A 50 -0.08 5.95 3.61
N ALA A 51 0.81 5.00 3.37
CA ALA A 51 0.87 4.29 2.11
C ALA A 51 0.67 2.80 2.33
N ILE A 52 -0.11 2.18 1.45
CA ILE A 52 -0.31 0.74 1.40
C ILE A 52 0.36 0.30 0.09
N VAL A 53 1.44 -0.47 0.19
CA VAL A 53 2.32 -0.75 -0.95
C VAL A 53 2.46 -2.25 -1.17
N ASP A 54 2.19 -2.68 -2.40
CA ASP A 54 2.40 -4.08 -2.80
C ASP A 54 3.90 -4.36 -2.94
N ILE A 55 4.35 -5.49 -2.41
CA ILE A 55 5.75 -5.91 -2.53
C ILE A 55 6.09 -6.22 -3.97
N MET A 56 5.22 -6.98 -4.66
CA MET A 56 5.48 -7.46 -6.02
C MET A 56 4.74 -6.61 -7.05
N MET A 57 5.47 -5.75 -7.75
CA MET A 57 4.90 -4.90 -8.78
C MET A 57 5.85 -4.79 -9.97
N PRO A 58 5.31 -4.51 -11.19
CA PRO A 58 6.17 -4.26 -12.35
C PRO A 58 6.89 -2.91 -12.21
N ARG A 59 7.94 -2.72 -12.95
CA ARG A 59 8.79 -1.53 -13.05
C ARG A 59 9.54 -1.20 -11.75
N MET A 60 8.85 -1.03 -10.65
CA MET A 60 9.48 -0.79 -9.35
C MET A 60 8.69 -1.53 -8.27
N ASP A 61 9.34 -2.46 -7.58
CA ASP A 61 8.68 -3.22 -6.52
C ASP A 61 8.49 -2.39 -5.25
N GLY A 62 7.68 -2.91 -4.32
CA GLY A 62 7.36 -2.21 -3.09
C GLY A 62 8.53 -2.00 -2.16
N VAL A 63 9.49 -2.92 -2.17
CA VAL A 63 10.71 -2.81 -1.35
C VAL A 63 11.52 -1.60 -1.82
N THR A 64 11.80 -1.54 -3.12
CA THR A 64 12.56 -0.43 -3.71
C THR A 64 11.85 0.90 -3.50
N MET A 65 10.54 0.92 -3.71
CA MET A 65 9.75 2.13 -3.50
C MET A 65 9.83 2.62 -2.04
N THR A 66 9.71 1.69 -1.08
CA THR A 66 9.77 2.04 0.34
C THR A 66 11.14 2.62 0.71
N LEU A 67 12.22 2.02 0.20
CA LEU A 67 13.57 2.55 0.42
C LEU A 67 13.71 3.98 -0.12
N LYS A 68 13.17 4.23 -1.32
CA LYS A 68 13.24 5.55 -1.93
C LYS A 68 12.42 6.59 -1.17
N LEU A 69 11.21 6.25 -0.77
CA LEU A 69 10.37 7.22 -0.06
C LEU A 69 10.94 7.55 1.34
N ARG A 70 11.62 6.59 1.98
CA ARG A 70 12.23 6.82 3.29
C ARG A 70 13.40 7.80 3.26
N GLU A 71 13.93 8.11 2.10
CA GLU A 71 14.97 9.14 1.98
C GLU A 71 14.44 10.53 2.33
N HIS A 72 13.15 10.76 2.12
CA HIS A 72 12.55 12.10 2.30
C HIS A 72 11.26 12.11 3.11
N HIS A 73 10.70 10.95 3.44
CA HIS A 73 9.41 10.85 4.10
C HIS A 73 9.42 9.80 5.22
N ASP A 74 8.64 10.05 6.24
CA ASP A 74 8.57 9.16 7.41
C ASP A 74 7.16 8.69 7.76
N PHE A 75 6.18 8.93 6.89
CA PHE A 75 4.82 8.49 7.15
C PHE A 75 4.72 6.95 7.18
N PRO A 76 3.71 6.39 7.87
CA PRO A 76 3.57 4.93 7.96
C PRO A 76 3.38 4.26 6.62
N VAL A 77 4.01 3.10 6.45
CA VAL A 77 3.90 2.28 5.26
C VAL A 77 3.47 0.87 5.66
N ILE A 78 2.41 0.39 5.04
CA ILE A 78 1.94 -0.99 5.22
C ILE A 78 2.26 -1.77 3.96
N MET A 79 2.98 -2.87 4.11
CA MET A 79 3.34 -3.72 2.97
C MET A 79 2.27 -4.78 2.75
N LEU A 80 1.91 -4.99 1.48
CA LEU A 80 1.00 -6.06 1.08
C LEU A 80 1.79 -7.19 0.44
N SER A 81 1.42 -8.43 0.74
CA SER A 81 2.04 -9.60 0.12
C SER A 81 0.96 -10.60 -0.28
N ALA A 82 1.20 -11.30 -1.38
CA ALA A 82 0.31 -12.37 -1.82
C ALA A 82 0.40 -13.59 -0.90
N LYS A 83 1.49 -13.72 -0.15
CA LYS A 83 1.75 -14.85 0.74
C LYS A 83 2.20 -14.37 2.10
N SER A 84 1.76 -15.06 3.15
CA SER A 84 2.17 -14.78 4.52
C SER A 84 3.49 -15.49 4.84
N GLU A 85 4.54 -15.20 4.08
CA GLU A 85 5.84 -15.81 4.31
C GLU A 85 6.68 -14.95 5.24
N GLU A 86 7.34 -15.61 6.19
CA GLU A 86 8.21 -14.93 7.16
C GLU A 86 9.32 -14.14 6.49
N THR A 87 9.86 -14.66 5.38
CA THR A 87 10.93 -13.98 4.65
C THR A 87 10.48 -12.64 4.12
N ASP A 88 9.30 -12.58 3.48
CA ASP A 88 8.77 -11.34 2.95
C ASP A 88 8.48 -10.33 4.07
N LYS A 89 7.95 -10.81 5.18
CA LYS A 89 7.65 -9.98 6.33
C LYS A 89 8.92 -9.37 6.92
N VAL A 90 9.97 -10.16 7.08
CA VAL A 90 11.24 -9.70 7.62
C VAL A 90 11.87 -8.66 6.68
N ILE A 91 11.87 -8.91 5.39
CA ILE A 91 12.39 -7.96 4.41
C ILE A 91 11.62 -6.64 4.47
N GLY A 92 10.29 -6.70 4.46
CA GLY A 92 9.45 -5.50 4.51
C GLY A 92 9.72 -4.66 5.73
N LEU A 93 9.80 -5.27 6.90
CA LEU A 93 10.03 -4.54 8.14
C LEU A 93 11.45 -3.97 8.23
N ASN A 94 12.44 -4.69 7.70
CA ASN A 94 13.83 -4.24 7.74
C ASN A 94 14.10 -3.03 6.85
N ILE A 95 13.31 -2.80 5.83
CA ILE A 95 13.49 -1.64 4.93
C ILE A 95 12.69 -0.41 5.37
N GLY A 96 12.01 -0.49 6.51
CA GLY A 96 11.31 0.65 7.06
C GLY A 96 9.80 0.64 6.91
N ALA A 97 9.21 -0.50 6.55
CA ALA A 97 7.77 -0.65 6.58
C ALA A 97 7.31 -0.75 8.05
N ASP A 98 6.20 -0.13 8.37
CA ASP A 98 5.67 -0.11 9.73
C ASP A 98 4.79 -1.32 10.04
N ASP A 99 4.27 -1.95 9.02
CA ASP A 99 3.41 -3.11 9.18
C ASP A 99 3.41 -3.94 7.91
N TYR A 100 2.85 -5.13 8.01
CA TYR A 100 2.85 -6.11 6.94
C TYR A 100 1.50 -6.83 6.94
N VAL A 101 0.84 -6.83 5.80
CA VAL A 101 -0.49 -7.44 5.67
C VAL A 101 -0.53 -8.34 4.44
N THR A 102 -1.14 -9.50 4.58
CA THR A 102 -1.37 -10.40 3.45
C THR A 102 -2.50 -9.84 2.59
N LYS A 103 -2.33 -9.87 1.26
CA LYS A 103 -3.37 -9.42 0.34
C LYS A 103 -4.65 -10.22 0.56
N PRO A 104 -5.81 -9.56 0.47
CA PRO A 104 -7.07 -10.28 0.56
C PRO A 104 -7.26 -11.17 -0.65
N THR A 105 -7.85 -12.34 -0.42
CA THR A 105 -8.29 -13.22 -1.49
C THR A 105 -9.78 -12.96 -1.74
N GLU A 106 -10.31 -13.45 -2.86
CA GLU A 106 -11.72 -13.33 -3.15
C GLU A 106 -12.57 -13.89 -2.01
N GLU A 107 -12.20 -15.08 -1.53
CA GLU A 107 -12.88 -15.72 -0.41
C GLU A 107 -12.79 -14.87 0.86
N HIS A 108 -11.64 -14.30 1.12
CA HIS A 108 -11.41 -13.45 2.29
C HIS A 108 -12.29 -12.20 2.25
N PHE A 109 -12.43 -11.59 1.08
CA PHE A 109 -13.31 -10.44 0.91
C PHE A 109 -14.75 -10.76 1.26
N PHE A 110 -15.25 -11.88 0.76
CA PHE A 110 -16.62 -12.27 1.03
C PHE A 110 -16.85 -12.57 2.50
N GLN A 111 -15.89 -13.20 3.16
CA GLN A 111 -16.00 -13.50 4.59
C GLN A 111 -15.99 -12.23 5.44
N SER A 112 -15.19 -11.25 5.07
CA SER A 112 -15.07 -10.03 5.86
C SER A 112 -16.30 -9.13 5.74
N HIS A 113 -17.19 -9.40 4.78
CA HIS A 113 -18.41 -8.64 4.57
C HIS A 113 -19.66 -9.34 5.08
N SER A 114 -19.52 -10.51 5.63
CA SER A 114 -20.66 -11.29 6.13
C SER A 114 -20.91 -11.05 7.61
#